data_120ba0f423d1851438380e79cfaace57
#
_entry.id   120ba0f423d1851438380e79cfaace57
#
_cell.length_a   1.000
_cell.length_b   1.000
_cell.length_c   1.000
_cell.angle_alpha   90.00
_cell.angle_beta   90.00
_cell.angle_gamma   90.00
#
_symmetry.space_group_name_H-M   'P 1'
#
loop_
_entity.id
_entity.type
_entity.pdbx_description
1 polymer ?
#
loop_
_entity_poly.entity_id
_entity_poly.type
_entity_poly.pdbx_seq_one_letter_code
_entity_poly.pdbx_strand_id
1 'polypeptide(L)'
;MARNDVVEWLLEPDQPSVRYRTLTELLHRPGSDPEVRAARAAVLRTGWAAEFLAERTPGGWWGDRSSFYTPKYLSTHWRMLVLADLGVGRETPTVARSCEVWMRGFPLKGGGVGGNSKGTGHHCVVGNMARALIRFGYEDDSRVRRSLEWLVETADPKGGWSCWGLGRNLDSWEGLGAFAAYPRARWTASMQDRVEKGAEFFLERELHRQGARYAPWYRFHYPVHYYYDLLVGLDLLTALGYGDDPRLRFALDLLRRKRRRDGRWNLDAQHPDAEGAIGRWIRAHPNRAVPLQLEAVGRPSKILTLRGLLVLDRIGE
;
A
#
# COMPACT_ATOMS: atom_id res chain seq x y z
N MET A 1 0.43 -18.11 25.24
CA MET A 1 0.81 -18.46 23.85
C MET A 1 0.55 -17.28 22.99
N ALA A 2 1.64 -16.67 22.73
CA ALA A 2 1.47 -15.37 22.67
C ALA A 2 2.17 -14.58 21.60
N ARG A 3 2.31 -13.31 21.80
CA ARG A 3 2.92 -12.34 20.91
C ARG A 3 4.30 -12.84 20.42
N ASN A 4 5.05 -13.58 21.25
CA ASN A 4 6.36 -14.13 20.88
C ASN A 4 6.29 -15.15 19.74
N ASP A 5 5.41 -16.14 19.79
CA ASP A 5 5.32 -17.21 18.76
C ASP A 5 4.95 -16.63 17.38
N VAL A 6 4.09 -15.58 17.36
CA VAL A 6 3.70 -14.92 16.12
C VAL A 6 4.84 -14.07 15.57
N VAL A 7 5.57 -13.37 16.43
CA VAL A 7 6.74 -12.58 16.02
C VAL A 7 7.84 -13.51 15.50
N GLU A 8 8.11 -14.64 16.17
CA GLU A 8 9.06 -15.64 15.68
C GLU A 8 8.69 -16.16 14.29
N TRP A 9 7.40 -16.46 14.05
CA TRP A 9 6.91 -16.86 12.74
C TRP A 9 7.08 -15.77 11.66
N LEU A 10 6.89 -14.50 12.00
CA LEU A 10 7.15 -13.39 11.08
C LEU A 10 8.64 -13.19 10.80
N LEU A 11 9.50 -13.61 11.75
CA LEU A 11 10.96 -13.53 11.63
C LEU A 11 11.58 -14.74 10.90
N GLU A 12 10.80 -15.74 10.48
CA GLU A 12 11.31 -16.85 9.68
C GLU A 12 11.98 -16.34 8.37
N PRO A 13 13.05 -17.01 7.92
CA PRO A 13 13.86 -16.54 6.78
C PRO A 13 13.22 -16.76 5.41
N ASP A 14 12.13 -17.51 5.33
CA ASP A 14 11.42 -17.85 4.08
C ASP A 14 10.85 -16.60 3.34
N GLN A 15 10.48 -15.56 4.11
CA GLN A 15 10.03 -14.28 3.56
C GLN A 15 10.82 -13.10 4.13
N PRO A 16 12.00 -12.80 3.54
CA PRO A 16 12.90 -11.76 4.04
C PRO A 16 12.27 -10.36 4.12
N SER A 17 11.33 -10.05 3.21
CA SER A 17 10.59 -8.78 3.24
C SER A 17 9.77 -8.62 4.51
N VAL A 18 9.06 -9.68 4.91
CA VAL A 18 8.27 -9.67 6.15
C VAL A 18 9.20 -9.60 7.36
N ARG A 19 10.27 -10.41 7.37
CA ARG A 19 11.28 -10.38 8.44
C ARG A 19 11.88 -8.98 8.60
N TYR A 20 12.33 -8.35 7.51
CA TYR A 20 12.89 -7.00 7.53
C TYR A 20 11.92 -5.99 8.12
N ARG A 21 10.67 -5.97 7.64
CA ARG A 21 9.64 -5.06 8.12
C ARG A 21 9.25 -5.34 9.57
N THR A 22 9.20 -6.60 9.99
CA THR A 22 8.96 -6.97 11.40
C THR A 22 10.05 -6.40 12.30
N LEU A 23 11.32 -6.56 11.92
CA LEU A 23 12.45 -6.03 12.70
C LEU A 23 12.40 -4.50 12.81
N THR A 24 12.10 -3.80 11.71
CA THR A 24 12.18 -2.33 11.65
C THR A 24 10.90 -1.64 12.10
N GLU A 25 9.72 -2.13 11.70
CA GLU A 25 8.45 -1.44 11.91
C GLU A 25 7.74 -1.89 13.21
N LEU A 26 7.83 -3.19 13.57
CA LEU A 26 7.17 -3.72 14.77
C LEU A 26 8.10 -3.80 15.99
N LEU A 27 9.36 -4.18 15.77
CA LEU A 27 10.35 -4.30 16.84
C LEU A 27 11.24 -3.05 16.96
N HIS A 28 11.04 -2.06 16.12
CA HIS A 28 11.72 -0.76 16.11
C HIS A 28 13.27 -0.87 16.15
N ARG A 29 13.82 -1.96 15.60
CA ARG A 29 15.29 -2.16 15.57
C ARG A 29 15.92 -1.17 14.58
N PRO A 30 17.05 -0.56 14.94
CA PRO A 30 17.69 0.43 14.09
C PRO A 30 18.28 -0.20 12.83
N GLY A 31 18.41 0.56 11.76
CA GLY A 31 19.02 0.09 10.50
C GLY A 31 20.47 -0.35 10.62
N SER A 32 21.18 0.06 11.69
CA SER A 32 22.54 -0.38 12.03
C SER A 32 22.60 -1.78 12.65
N ASP A 33 21.45 -2.34 13.06
CA ASP A 33 21.38 -3.68 13.62
C ASP A 33 21.82 -4.74 12.61
N PRO A 34 22.69 -5.70 12.98
CA PRO A 34 23.18 -6.73 12.08
C PRO A 34 22.08 -7.60 11.47
N GLU A 35 21.02 -7.95 12.24
CA GLU A 35 19.91 -8.74 11.72
C GLU A 35 19.05 -7.94 10.75
N VAL A 36 18.83 -6.64 11.00
CA VAL A 36 18.12 -5.75 10.05
C VAL A 36 18.90 -5.67 8.74
N ARG A 37 20.22 -5.49 8.80
CA ARG A 37 21.06 -5.47 7.58
C ARG A 37 21.04 -6.81 6.85
N ALA A 38 21.10 -7.91 7.57
CA ALA A 38 21.06 -9.25 6.99
C ALA A 38 19.69 -9.52 6.33
N ALA A 39 18.58 -9.19 7.00
CA ALA A 39 17.24 -9.34 6.46
C ALA A 39 17.04 -8.46 5.20
N ARG A 40 17.47 -7.19 5.24
CA ARG A 40 17.42 -6.29 4.09
C ARG A 40 18.21 -6.82 2.90
N ALA A 41 19.41 -7.33 3.11
CA ALA A 41 20.22 -7.94 2.05
C ALA A 41 19.57 -9.21 1.47
N ALA A 42 18.85 -9.97 2.29
CA ALA A 42 18.13 -11.17 1.85
C ALA A 42 16.91 -10.86 0.98
N VAL A 43 16.23 -9.71 1.16
CA VAL A 43 15.08 -9.26 0.35
C VAL A 43 15.39 -9.27 -1.15
N LEU A 44 16.64 -8.98 -1.53
CA LEU A 44 17.06 -8.93 -2.93
C LEU A 44 17.48 -10.28 -3.50
N ARG A 45 17.57 -11.32 -2.66
CA ARG A 45 18.11 -12.64 -3.06
C ARG A 45 17.07 -13.75 -3.03
N THR A 46 16.09 -13.67 -2.14
CA THR A 46 15.09 -14.72 -1.96
C THR A 46 13.72 -14.13 -1.64
N GLY A 47 12.66 -14.93 -1.82
CA GLY A 47 11.27 -14.54 -1.56
C GLY A 47 10.68 -13.62 -2.65
N TRP A 48 9.50 -13.12 -2.37
CA TRP A 48 8.66 -12.42 -3.35
C TRP A 48 9.32 -11.24 -4.06
N ALA A 49 10.09 -10.43 -3.33
CA ALA A 49 10.76 -9.27 -3.96
C ALA A 49 11.84 -9.70 -4.95
N ALA A 50 12.65 -10.71 -4.61
CA ALA A 50 13.67 -11.26 -5.49
C ALA A 50 13.05 -11.91 -6.74
N GLU A 51 11.94 -12.65 -6.58
CA GLU A 51 11.19 -13.25 -7.68
C GLU A 51 10.68 -12.17 -8.65
N PHE A 52 10.08 -11.10 -8.14
CA PHE A 52 9.64 -9.98 -8.99
C PHE A 52 10.78 -9.28 -9.70
N LEU A 53 11.90 -9.06 -9.01
CA LEU A 53 13.07 -8.44 -9.62
C LEU A 53 13.70 -9.32 -10.71
N ALA A 54 13.61 -10.65 -10.59
CA ALA A 54 14.07 -11.59 -11.60
C ALA A 54 13.21 -11.55 -12.89
N GLU A 55 11.91 -11.25 -12.78
CA GLU A 55 11.00 -11.09 -13.94
C GLU A 55 11.19 -9.75 -14.69
N ARG A 56 11.97 -8.85 -14.12
CA ARG A 56 12.20 -7.51 -14.66
C ARG A 56 12.99 -7.56 -15.97
N THR A 57 12.55 -6.81 -16.96
CA THR A 57 13.32 -6.67 -18.23
C THR A 57 14.66 -5.96 -17.99
N PRO A 58 15.68 -6.17 -18.82
CA PRO A 58 16.94 -5.41 -18.73
C PRO A 58 16.75 -3.89 -18.80
N GLY A 59 15.66 -3.43 -19.43
CA GLY A 59 15.29 -2.03 -19.52
C GLY A 59 14.76 -1.42 -18.23
N GLY A 60 14.34 -2.22 -17.26
CA GLY A 60 13.89 -1.76 -15.95
C GLY A 60 12.37 -1.73 -15.75
N TRP A 61 11.59 -2.42 -16.57
CA TRP A 61 10.12 -2.51 -16.47
C TRP A 61 9.63 -3.95 -16.48
N TRP A 62 8.34 -4.15 -16.20
CA TRP A 62 7.61 -5.42 -16.31
C TRP A 62 6.51 -5.27 -17.34
N GLY A 63 6.23 -6.37 -18.06
CA GLY A 63 5.22 -6.37 -19.12
C GLY A 63 5.68 -5.62 -20.37
N ASP A 64 4.74 -5.04 -21.09
CA ASP A 64 4.99 -4.30 -22.33
C ASP A 64 5.42 -2.85 -22.05
N ARG A 65 6.46 -2.39 -22.74
CA ARG A 65 6.93 -1.00 -22.69
C ARG A 65 5.88 0.01 -23.17
N SER A 66 4.97 -0.40 -24.03
CA SER A 66 3.91 0.46 -24.56
C SER A 66 2.83 0.80 -23.49
N SER A 67 2.73 -0.02 -22.45
CA SER A 67 1.79 0.20 -21.34
C SER A 67 2.35 -0.28 -20.01
N PHE A 68 2.76 0.66 -19.15
CA PHE A 68 3.16 0.35 -17.78
C PHE A 68 1.98 0.10 -16.82
N TYR A 69 0.75 0.21 -17.31
CA TYR A 69 -0.46 -0.02 -16.52
C TYR A 69 -1.20 -1.31 -16.90
N THR A 70 -1.18 -1.68 -18.17
CA THR A 70 -1.90 -2.86 -18.69
C THR A 70 -0.92 -3.92 -19.21
N PRO A 71 -1.12 -5.21 -18.89
CA PRO A 71 -2.17 -5.80 -18.06
C PRO A 71 -2.04 -5.38 -16.59
N LYS A 72 -3.18 -5.12 -15.92
CA LYS A 72 -3.20 -4.86 -14.48
C LYS A 72 -2.51 -6.00 -13.72
N TYR A 73 -1.83 -5.66 -12.65
CA TYR A 73 -1.14 -6.53 -11.67
C TYR A 73 0.13 -7.22 -12.18
N LEU A 74 0.37 -7.26 -13.50
CA LEU A 74 1.59 -7.78 -14.11
C LEU A 74 2.55 -6.66 -14.53
N SER A 75 2.01 -5.55 -15.05
CA SER A 75 2.81 -4.46 -15.62
C SER A 75 3.52 -3.63 -14.53
N THR A 76 4.44 -2.80 -14.97
CA THR A 76 5.38 -2.02 -14.13
C THR A 76 4.70 -1.30 -12.96
N HIS A 77 3.58 -0.59 -13.19
CA HIS A 77 2.89 0.15 -12.13
C HIS A 77 2.57 -0.73 -10.93
N TRP A 78 2.01 -1.90 -11.17
CA TRP A 78 1.53 -2.81 -10.13
C TRP A 78 2.67 -3.53 -9.41
N ARG A 79 3.70 -3.94 -10.14
CA ARG A 79 4.90 -4.56 -9.57
C ARG A 79 5.65 -3.60 -8.67
N MET A 80 5.76 -2.33 -9.07
CA MET A 80 6.41 -1.29 -8.27
C MET A 80 5.65 -1.01 -6.97
N LEU A 81 4.31 -0.99 -6.97
CA LEU A 81 3.52 -0.85 -5.74
C LEU A 81 3.81 -1.97 -4.73
N VAL A 82 3.85 -3.21 -5.21
CA VAL A 82 4.14 -4.37 -4.33
C VAL A 82 5.58 -4.35 -3.85
N LEU A 83 6.56 -4.05 -4.71
CA LEU A 83 7.97 -3.95 -4.31
C LEU A 83 8.19 -2.88 -3.23
N ALA A 84 7.50 -1.75 -3.31
CA ALA A 84 7.54 -0.73 -2.26
C ALA A 84 7.00 -1.26 -0.91
N ASP A 85 5.91 -2.04 -0.95
CA ASP A 85 5.35 -2.69 0.24
C ASP A 85 6.27 -3.81 0.80
N LEU A 86 7.11 -4.39 -0.03
CA LEU A 86 8.07 -5.44 0.35
C LEU A 86 9.41 -4.88 0.89
N GLY A 87 9.55 -3.56 1.02
CA GLY A 87 10.70 -2.94 1.69
C GLY A 87 11.96 -2.84 0.81
N VAL A 88 11.80 -2.88 -0.50
CA VAL A 88 12.90 -2.63 -1.45
C VAL A 88 13.16 -1.12 -1.54
N GLY A 89 14.40 -0.68 -1.65
CA GLY A 89 14.76 0.73 -1.68
C GLY A 89 15.64 1.12 -2.88
N ARG A 90 15.69 2.43 -3.17
CA ARG A 90 16.46 3.03 -4.29
C ARG A 90 17.97 2.90 -4.18
N GLU A 91 18.50 2.53 -3.01
CA GLU A 91 19.93 2.23 -2.83
C GLU A 91 20.36 1.03 -3.70
N THR A 92 19.42 0.23 -4.18
CA THR A 92 19.65 -0.83 -5.16
C THR A 92 19.60 -0.24 -6.57
N PRO A 93 20.72 -0.21 -7.34
CA PRO A 93 20.76 0.47 -8.65
C PRO A 93 19.70 -0.02 -9.65
N THR A 94 19.38 -1.31 -9.63
CA THR A 94 18.33 -1.89 -10.49
C THR A 94 16.95 -1.37 -10.12
N VAL A 95 16.66 -1.18 -8.83
CA VAL A 95 15.39 -0.60 -8.34
C VAL A 95 15.33 0.88 -8.69
N ALA A 96 16.39 1.64 -8.45
CA ALA A 96 16.47 3.05 -8.82
C ALA A 96 16.18 3.26 -10.30
N ARG A 97 16.77 2.42 -11.18
CA ARG A 97 16.47 2.45 -12.61
C ARG A 97 14.99 2.20 -12.91
N SER A 98 14.37 1.23 -12.23
CA SER A 98 12.94 0.94 -12.42
C SER A 98 12.06 2.09 -11.94
N CYS A 99 12.40 2.76 -10.83
CA CYS A 99 11.71 3.95 -10.37
C CYS A 99 11.77 5.08 -11.41
N GLU A 100 12.94 5.33 -12.01
CA GLU A 100 13.09 6.36 -13.05
C GLU A 100 12.27 6.04 -14.31
N VAL A 101 12.28 4.77 -14.75
CA VAL A 101 11.48 4.33 -15.88
C VAL A 101 9.99 4.50 -15.58
N TRP A 102 9.57 4.12 -14.37
CA TRP A 102 8.19 4.21 -13.93
C TRP A 102 7.71 5.68 -13.85
N MET A 103 8.50 6.56 -13.23
CA MET A 103 8.18 7.99 -13.14
C MET A 103 8.03 8.64 -14.53
N ARG A 104 8.90 8.31 -15.48
CA ARG A 104 8.80 8.81 -16.86
C ARG A 104 7.57 8.29 -17.60
N GLY A 105 7.08 7.11 -17.25
CA GLY A 105 5.89 6.50 -17.84
C GLY A 105 4.57 7.12 -17.39
N PHE A 106 4.59 7.91 -16.31
CA PHE A 106 3.40 8.53 -15.72
C PHE A 106 3.62 10.02 -15.42
N PRO A 107 3.92 10.85 -16.43
CA PRO A 107 4.13 12.27 -16.21
C PRO A 107 2.83 12.93 -15.72
N LEU A 108 2.93 13.82 -14.73
CA LEU A 108 1.83 14.65 -14.26
C LEU A 108 2.07 16.09 -14.75
N LYS A 109 1.03 16.74 -15.27
CA LYS A 109 1.12 18.15 -15.66
C LYS A 109 1.54 19.00 -14.45
N GLY A 110 2.54 19.84 -14.66
CA GLY A 110 3.15 20.63 -13.58
C GLY A 110 4.35 19.97 -12.90
N GLY A 111 4.84 18.81 -13.41
CA GLY A 111 6.13 18.23 -13.02
C GLY A 111 6.10 17.10 -12.00
N GLY A 112 4.91 16.63 -11.59
CA GLY A 112 4.76 15.46 -10.72
C GLY A 112 4.72 14.13 -11.46
N VAL A 113 4.25 13.08 -10.77
CA VAL A 113 4.03 11.73 -11.31
C VAL A 113 2.62 11.22 -11.01
N GLY A 114 2.15 10.25 -11.78
CA GLY A 114 0.82 9.62 -11.62
C GLY A 114 -0.21 10.12 -12.64
N GLY A 115 0.21 10.84 -13.66
CA GLY A 115 -0.61 11.24 -14.80
C GLY A 115 -0.61 10.20 -15.92
N ASN A 116 -1.56 10.31 -16.83
CA ASN A 116 -1.55 9.59 -18.10
C ASN A 116 -0.57 10.25 -19.11
N SER A 117 -0.51 9.74 -20.33
CA SER A 117 0.37 10.26 -21.39
C SER A 117 0.15 11.75 -21.73
N LYS A 118 -1.02 12.33 -21.36
CA LYS A 118 -1.35 13.76 -21.52
C LYS A 118 -1.06 14.56 -20.24
N GLY A 119 -0.53 13.93 -19.20
CA GLY A 119 -0.27 14.57 -17.91
C GLY A 119 -1.52 14.75 -17.03
N THR A 120 -2.66 14.15 -17.38
CA THR A 120 -3.87 14.20 -16.57
C THR A 120 -3.75 13.21 -15.40
N GLY A 121 -3.81 13.73 -14.17
CA GLY A 121 -3.72 12.92 -12.96
C GLY A 121 -5.05 12.21 -12.61
N HIS A 122 -4.91 11.06 -11.96
CA HIS A 122 -5.99 10.37 -11.27
C HIS A 122 -5.55 10.19 -9.82
N HIS A 123 -6.38 10.57 -8.84
CA HIS A 123 -6.00 10.58 -7.42
C HIS A 123 -5.44 9.24 -6.93
N CYS A 124 -6.04 8.11 -7.35
CA CYS A 124 -5.54 6.78 -6.99
C CYS A 124 -4.14 6.49 -7.56
N VAL A 125 -3.85 6.90 -8.80
CA VAL A 125 -2.53 6.67 -9.42
C VAL A 125 -1.49 7.61 -8.83
N VAL A 126 -1.80 8.91 -8.70
CA VAL A 126 -0.91 9.91 -8.10
C VAL A 126 -0.59 9.53 -6.65
N GLY A 127 -1.61 9.22 -5.83
CA GLY A 127 -1.45 8.84 -4.43
C GLY A 127 -0.63 7.57 -4.27
N ASN A 128 -0.94 6.51 -5.01
CA ASN A 128 -0.19 5.26 -4.97
C ASN A 128 1.27 5.43 -5.42
N MET A 129 1.52 6.19 -6.48
CA MET A 129 2.89 6.44 -6.95
C MET A 129 3.67 7.26 -5.93
N ALA A 130 3.11 8.34 -5.39
CA ALA A 130 3.76 9.14 -4.36
C ALA A 130 4.08 8.29 -3.12
N ARG A 131 3.11 7.54 -2.60
CA ARG A 131 3.29 6.62 -1.46
C ARG A 131 4.41 5.61 -1.71
N ALA A 132 4.41 4.95 -2.85
CA ALA A 132 5.41 3.94 -3.16
C ALA A 132 6.80 4.55 -3.37
N LEU A 133 6.90 5.68 -4.06
CA LEU A 133 8.18 6.38 -4.26
C LEU A 133 8.78 6.88 -2.95
N ILE A 134 7.96 7.37 -2.02
CA ILE A 134 8.41 7.72 -0.66
C ILE A 134 8.99 6.48 0.05
N ARG A 135 8.32 5.33 -0.03
CA ARG A 135 8.82 4.07 0.54
C ARG A 135 10.10 3.58 -0.13
N PHE A 136 10.31 3.87 -1.40
CA PHE A 136 11.60 3.63 -2.08
C PHE A 136 12.70 4.60 -1.67
N GLY A 137 12.40 5.65 -0.88
CA GLY A 137 13.36 6.65 -0.43
C GLY A 137 13.44 7.89 -1.34
N TYR A 138 12.40 8.19 -2.13
CA TYR A 138 12.32 9.38 -3.00
C TYR A 138 11.54 10.55 -2.38
N GLU A 139 11.44 10.63 -1.06
CA GLU A 139 10.73 11.70 -0.36
C GLU A 139 11.28 13.11 -0.65
N ASP A 140 12.54 13.21 -1.08
CA ASP A 140 13.22 14.45 -1.45
C ASP A 140 13.11 14.79 -2.95
N ASP A 141 12.59 13.88 -3.77
CA ASP A 141 12.46 14.11 -5.21
C ASP A 141 11.39 15.18 -5.49
N SER A 142 11.76 16.15 -6.31
CA SER A 142 10.84 17.26 -6.66
C SER A 142 9.55 16.78 -7.32
N ARG A 143 9.59 15.70 -8.08
CA ARG A 143 8.41 15.09 -8.72
C ARG A 143 7.46 14.50 -7.70
N VAL A 144 7.98 13.89 -6.64
CA VAL A 144 7.17 13.35 -5.52
C VAL A 144 6.53 14.50 -4.75
N ARG A 145 7.30 15.54 -4.41
CA ARG A 145 6.75 16.74 -3.74
C ARG A 145 5.66 17.40 -4.58
N ARG A 146 5.89 17.57 -5.88
CA ARG A 146 4.87 18.14 -6.78
C ARG A 146 3.60 17.30 -6.87
N SER A 147 3.72 15.96 -6.77
CA SER A 147 2.55 15.07 -6.70
C SER A 147 1.76 15.26 -5.40
N LEU A 148 2.44 15.46 -4.27
CA LEU A 148 1.78 15.76 -2.98
C LEU A 148 1.08 17.13 -3.02
N GLU A 149 1.71 18.15 -3.62
CA GLU A 149 1.11 19.46 -3.84
C GLU A 149 -0.16 19.34 -4.71
N TRP A 150 -0.09 18.59 -5.80
CA TRP A 150 -1.23 18.33 -6.66
C TRP A 150 -2.38 17.64 -5.90
N LEU A 151 -2.08 16.69 -5.02
CA LEU A 151 -3.09 16.07 -4.15
C LEU A 151 -3.72 17.07 -3.18
N VAL A 152 -2.96 18.04 -2.68
CA VAL A 152 -3.50 19.16 -1.86
C VAL A 152 -4.42 20.05 -2.69
N GLU A 153 -3.99 20.45 -3.90
CA GLU A 153 -4.72 21.35 -4.79
C GLU A 153 -6.05 20.76 -5.28
N THR A 154 -6.11 19.43 -5.45
CA THR A 154 -7.24 18.74 -6.09
C THR A 154 -8.11 17.95 -5.11
N ALA A 155 -7.78 17.94 -3.82
CA ALA A 155 -8.64 17.38 -2.78
C ALA A 155 -9.99 18.10 -2.72
N ASP A 156 -11.04 17.35 -2.36
CA ASP A 156 -12.34 17.98 -2.07
C ASP A 156 -12.18 18.98 -0.90
N PRO A 157 -12.76 20.18 -0.99
CA PRO A 157 -12.69 21.17 0.10
C PRO A 157 -13.18 20.65 1.45
N LYS A 158 -14.12 19.71 1.46
CA LYS A 158 -14.65 19.03 2.66
C LYS A 158 -13.84 17.78 3.06
N GLY A 159 -12.65 17.56 2.49
CA GLY A 159 -11.78 16.42 2.75
C GLY A 159 -12.05 15.20 1.86
N GLY A 160 -11.01 14.39 1.69
CA GLY A 160 -11.03 13.20 0.85
C GLY A 160 -10.81 13.48 -0.64
N TRP A 161 -10.78 12.42 -1.41
CA TRP A 161 -10.50 12.43 -2.86
C TRP A 161 -11.58 11.67 -3.61
N SER A 162 -11.62 11.87 -4.92
CA SER A 162 -12.55 11.18 -5.81
C SER A 162 -11.80 10.56 -6.97
N CYS A 163 -11.91 9.25 -7.14
CA CYS A 163 -11.55 8.59 -8.40
C CYS A 163 -12.80 8.32 -9.23
N TRP A 164 -12.65 8.30 -10.55
CA TRP A 164 -13.70 7.97 -11.50
C TRP A 164 -14.91 8.94 -11.55
N GLY A 165 -14.79 10.13 -10.98
CA GLY A 165 -15.89 11.11 -10.97
C GLY A 165 -17.10 10.72 -10.10
N LEU A 166 -16.95 9.74 -9.22
CA LEU A 166 -18.01 9.23 -8.35
C LEU A 166 -18.21 10.06 -7.07
N GLY A 167 -17.55 11.22 -6.97
CA GLY A 167 -17.47 11.97 -5.72
C GLY A 167 -16.51 11.33 -4.71
N ARG A 168 -16.39 11.91 -3.52
CA ARG A 168 -15.55 11.40 -2.45
C ARG A 168 -16.02 10.01 -2.01
N ASN A 169 -15.10 9.07 -1.87
CA ASN A 169 -15.41 7.72 -1.40
C ASN A 169 -14.22 7.10 -0.65
N LEU A 170 -14.49 6.07 0.17
CA LEU A 170 -13.49 5.37 0.96
C LEU A 170 -12.47 4.62 0.07
N ASP A 171 -12.88 4.21 -1.13
CA ASP A 171 -11.98 3.57 -2.09
C ASP A 171 -10.91 4.52 -2.65
N SER A 172 -11.06 5.84 -2.45
CA SER A 172 -10.06 6.85 -2.85
C SER A 172 -9.10 7.21 -1.71
N TRP A 173 -8.60 6.20 -1.01
CA TRP A 173 -7.72 6.31 0.16
C TRP A 173 -6.27 6.69 -0.16
N GLU A 174 -5.85 6.51 -1.41
CA GLU A 174 -4.45 6.59 -1.81
C GLU A 174 -3.87 8.01 -1.64
N GLY A 175 -4.70 9.05 -1.79
CA GLY A 175 -4.28 10.42 -1.53
C GLY A 175 -3.86 10.60 -0.07
N LEU A 176 -4.69 10.15 0.87
CA LEU A 176 -4.35 10.18 2.30
C LEU A 176 -3.18 9.25 2.62
N GLY A 177 -3.09 8.09 1.93
CA GLY A 177 -2.00 7.13 2.04
C GLY A 177 -0.63 7.68 1.62
N ALA A 178 -0.59 8.61 0.65
CA ALA A 178 0.63 9.29 0.26
C ALA A 178 1.16 10.18 1.39
N PHE A 179 0.29 10.93 2.07
CA PHE A 179 0.66 11.75 3.22
C PHE A 179 1.05 10.92 4.44
N ALA A 180 0.38 9.79 4.69
CA ALA A 180 0.77 8.87 5.77
C ALA A 180 2.19 8.28 5.58
N ALA A 181 2.67 8.16 4.34
CA ALA A 181 4.02 7.74 4.04
C ALA A 181 5.05 8.89 4.08
N TYR A 182 4.60 10.13 3.92
CA TYR A 182 5.50 11.29 3.87
C TYR A 182 5.88 11.77 5.28
N PRO A 183 7.18 12.06 5.54
CA PRO A 183 7.62 12.45 6.88
C PRO A 183 6.85 13.65 7.41
N ARG A 184 6.19 13.51 8.56
CA ARG A 184 5.32 14.54 9.15
C ARG A 184 6.05 15.87 9.39
N ALA A 185 7.34 15.82 9.75
CA ALA A 185 8.18 17.00 9.94
C ALA A 185 8.35 17.85 8.66
N ARG A 186 7.96 17.34 7.50
CA ARG A 186 8.03 18.03 6.19
C ARG A 186 6.67 18.52 5.69
N TRP A 187 5.61 18.33 6.46
CA TRP A 187 4.29 18.78 6.04
C TRP A 187 4.20 20.30 6.08
N THR A 188 3.65 20.86 5.03
CA THR A 188 3.22 22.27 5.01
C THR A 188 1.89 22.41 5.76
N ALA A 189 1.51 23.63 6.12
CA ALA A 189 0.20 23.91 6.72
C ALA A 189 -0.94 23.42 5.81
N SER A 190 -0.81 23.56 4.49
CA SER A 190 -1.80 23.06 3.52
C SER A 190 -1.89 21.54 3.50
N MET A 191 -0.78 20.84 3.62
CA MET A 191 -0.77 19.37 3.74
C MET A 191 -1.43 18.94 5.03
N GLN A 192 -1.12 19.60 6.15
CA GLN A 192 -1.73 19.31 7.44
C GLN A 192 -3.26 19.46 7.37
N ASP A 193 -3.77 20.59 6.85
CA ASP A 193 -5.20 20.83 6.68
C ASP A 193 -5.87 19.74 5.83
N ARG A 194 -5.22 19.30 4.72
CA ARG A 194 -5.78 18.28 3.85
C ARG A 194 -5.77 16.89 4.49
N VAL A 195 -4.75 16.57 5.28
CA VAL A 195 -4.68 15.32 6.03
C VAL A 195 -5.77 15.29 7.10
N GLU A 196 -5.93 16.36 7.87
CA GLU A 196 -6.97 16.46 8.92
C GLU A 196 -8.37 16.29 8.33
N LYS A 197 -8.70 17.04 7.27
CA LYS A 197 -9.98 16.90 6.56
C LYS A 197 -10.15 15.54 5.90
N GLY A 198 -9.07 14.97 5.36
CA GLY A 198 -9.08 13.64 4.79
C GLY A 198 -9.33 12.56 5.84
N ALA A 199 -8.65 12.63 6.98
CA ALA A 199 -8.86 11.71 8.10
C ALA A 199 -10.30 11.82 8.63
N GLU A 200 -10.81 13.05 8.82
CA GLU A 200 -12.20 13.28 9.27
C GLU A 200 -13.22 12.67 8.31
N PHE A 201 -13.00 12.76 6.99
CA PHE A 201 -13.85 12.09 5.99
C PHE A 201 -13.99 10.57 6.23
N PHE A 202 -12.89 9.89 6.62
CA PHE A 202 -12.90 8.46 6.94
C PHE A 202 -13.52 8.19 8.32
N LEU A 203 -13.24 9.01 9.30
CA LEU A 203 -13.73 8.90 10.68
C LEU A 203 -15.25 9.10 10.76
N GLU A 204 -15.81 10.13 10.10
CA GLU A 204 -17.26 10.34 9.99
C GLU A 204 -18.00 9.11 9.44
N ARG A 205 -17.32 8.31 8.64
CA ARG A 205 -17.86 7.09 8.02
C ARG A 205 -17.50 5.82 8.78
N GLU A 206 -16.88 5.96 9.94
CA GLU A 206 -16.43 4.83 10.77
C GLU A 206 -15.74 3.74 9.92
N LEU A 207 -15.01 4.16 8.88
CA LEU A 207 -14.32 3.33 7.89
C LEU A 207 -15.21 2.44 6.99
N HIS A 208 -16.52 2.39 7.21
CA HIS A 208 -17.41 1.46 6.48
C HIS A 208 -18.79 2.01 6.10
N ARG A 209 -19.14 3.20 6.57
CA ARG A 209 -20.47 3.79 6.35
C ARG A 209 -20.49 4.68 5.10
N GLN A 210 -20.60 4.06 3.94
CA GLN A 210 -20.79 4.79 2.69
C GLN A 210 -21.77 4.06 1.79
N GLY A 211 -23.00 4.57 1.71
CA GLY A 211 -24.07 3.93 0.94
C GLY A 211 -24.44 2.54 1.47
N ALA A 212 -24.75 1.61 0.56
CA ALA A 212 -25.00 0.23 0.92
C ALA A 212 -23.72 -0.47 1.39
N ARG A 213 -23.88 -1.46 2.29
CA ARG A 213 -22.75 -2.27 2.76
C ARG A 213 -22.05 -2.96 1.59
N TYR A 214 -20.77 -2.68 1.39
CA TYR A 214 -19.95 -3.31 0.37
C TYR A 214 -19.12 -4.44 1.00
N ALA A 215 -19.51 -5.69 0.73
CA ALA A 215 -18.93 -6.87 1.37
C ALA A 215 -17.39 -7.00 1.26
N PRO A 216 -16.74 -6.63 0.14
CA PRO A 216 -15.27 -6.69 0.04
C PRO A 216 -14.54 -5.86 1.09
N TRP A 217 -15.08 -4.74 1.58
CA TRP A 217 -14.43 -3.94 2.62
C TRP A 217 -14.21 -4.68 3.95
N TYR A 218 -14.97 -5.72 4.21
CA TYR A 218 -14.88 -6.53 5.42
C TYR A 218 -13.97 -7.76 5.27
N ARG A 219 -13.35 -7.93 4.10
CA ARG A 219 -12.45 -9.04 3.78
C ARG A 219 -11.05 -8.49 3.60
N PHE A 220 -10.14 -8.84 4.53
CA PHE A 220 -8.76 -8.39 4.47
C PHE A 220 -8.05 -9.05 3.30
N HIS A 221 -7.40 -8.26 2.47
CA HIS A 221 -6.79 -8.73 1.22
C HIS A 221 -5.36 -8.21 1.03
N TYR A 222 -4.62 -8.91 0.18
CA TYR A 222 -3.30 -8.51 -0.27
C TYR A 222 -3.00 -9.16 -1.64
N PRO A 223 -2.31 -8.49 -2.58
CA PRO A 223 -1.85 -7.10 -2.54
C PRO A 223 -3.01 -6.07 -2.55
N VAL A 224 -2.78 -4.93 -1.87
CA VAL A 224 -3.81 -3.88 -1.75
C VAL A 224 -4.07 -3.20 -3.08
N HIS A 225 -3.02 -2.91 -3.86
CA HIS A 225 -3.06 -2.14 -5.10
C HIS A 225 -3.82 -0.81 -4.91
N TYR A 226 -5.11 -0.74 -5.29
CA TYR A 226 -5.99 0.43 -5.13
C TYR A 226 -7.30 0.08 -4.42
N TYR A 227 -7.53 -1.18 -4.06
CA TYR A 227 -8.75 -1.54 -3.32
C TYR A 227 -8.63 -1.23 -1.84
N TYR A 228 -9.78 -0.86 -1.29
CA TYR A 228 -9.95 -0.57 0.11
C TYR A 228 -10.52 -1.77 0.87
N ASP A 229 -10.06 -1.97 2.08
CA ASP A 229 -10.72 -2.74 3.13
C ASP A 229 -10.51 -2.06 4.50
N LEU A 230 -11.19 -2.55 5.53
CA LEU A 230 -11.12 -1.94 6.86
C LEU A 230 -9.71 -1.99 7.47
N LEU A 231 -8.89 -2.98 7.11
CA LEU A 231 -7.49 -3.03 7.57
C LEU A 231 -6.64 -1.94 6.89
N VAL A 232 -6.92 -1.62 5.62
CA VAL A 232 -6.29 -0.48 4.93
C VAL A 232 -6.64 0.82 5.65
N GLY A 233 -7.92 1.02 5.99
CA GLY A 233 -8.36 2.21 6.73
C GLY A 233 -7.75 2.32 8.11
N LEU A 234 -7.70 1.22 8.87
CA LEU A 234 -7.07 1.18 10.20
C LEU A 234 -5.57 1.47 10.12
N ASP A 235 -4.85 0.79 9.24
CA ASP A 235 -3.40 0.98 9.05
C ASP A 235 -3.09 2.45 8.72
N LEU A 236 -3.91 3.06 7.84
CA LEU A 236 -3.81 4.44 7.44
C LEU A 236 -4.03 5.41 8.61
N LEU A 237 -5.17 5.29 9.30
CA LEU A 237 -5.53 6.26 10.34
C LEU A 237 -4.69 6.11 11.61
N THR A 238 -4.30 4.88 11.99
CA THR A 238 -3.38 4.69 13.11
C THR A 238 -1.97 5.22 12.79
N ALA A 239 -1.49 5.07 11.55
CA ALA A 239 -0.22 5.66 11.12
C ALA A 239 -0.24 7.21 11.14
N LEU A 240 -1.41 7.81 10.93
CA LEU A 240 -1.62 9.26 11.02
C LEU A 240 -1.84 9.76 12.47
N GLY A 241 -1.89 8.86 13.46
CA GLY A 241 -2.03 9.21 14.87
C GLY A 241 -3.47 9.33 15.36
N TYR A 242 -4.44 8.78 14.63
CA TYR A 242 -5.87 8.76 15.03
C TYR A 242 -6.27 7.45 15.73
N GLY A 243 -5.30 6.67 16.25
CA GLY A 243 -5.55 5.36 16.85
C GLY A 243 -6.54 5.36 18.02
N ASP A 244 -6.60 6.43 18.79
CA ASP A 244 -7.47 6.60 19.96
C ASP A 244 -8.88 7.13 19.62
N ASP A 245 -9.18 7.39 18.33
CA ASP A 245 -10.49 7.91 17.95
C ASP A 245 -11.58 6.84 18.12
N PRO A 246 -12.63 7.10 18.93
CA PRO A 246 -13.67 6.11 19.24
C PRO A 246 -14.45 5.64 18.01
N ARG A 247 -14.43 6.39 16.92
CA ARG A 247 -15.08 6.02 15.65
C ARG A 247 -14.39 4.87 14.95
N LEU A 248 -13.14 4.51 15.32
CA LEU A 248 -12.43 3.31 14.84
C LEU A 248 -12.88 2.01 15.49
N ARG A 249 -13.68 2.09 16.57
CA ARG A 249 -14.06 0.93 17.40
C ARG A 249 -14.60 -0.23 16.58
N PHE A 250 -15.52 0.01 15.65
CA PHE A 250 -16.09 -1.06 14.83
C PHE A 250 -15.03 -1.82 14.02
N ALA A 251 -14.12 -1.08 13.36
CA ALA A 251 -13.07 -1.67 12.55
C ALA A 251 -12.02 -2.40 13.40
N LEU A 252 -11.65 -1.84 14.56
CA LEU A 252 -10.75 -2.49 15.54
C LEU A 252 -11.37 -3.78 16.09
N ASP A 253 -12.66 -3.78 16.42
CA ASP A 253 -13.35 -4.98 16.87
C ASP A 253 -13.41 -6.05 15.76
N LEU A 254 -13.56 -5.65 14.50
CA LEU A 254 -13.45 -6.59 13.38
C LEU A 254 -12.04 -7.16 13.26
N LEU A 255 -11.00 -6.33 13.38
CA LEU A 255 -9.60 -6.77 13.36
C LEU A 255 -9.35 -7.81 14.46
N ARG A 256 -9.79 -7.54 15.72
CA ARG A 256 -9.65 -8.45 16.86
C ARG A 256 -10.41 -9.75 16.63
N ARG A 257 -11.67 -9.71 16.17
CA ARG A 257 -12.47 -10.91 15.89
C ARG A 257 -11.88 -11.81 14.80
N LYS A 258 -11.19 -11.24 13.82
CA LYS A 258 -10.52 -11.99 12.74
C LYS A 258 -9.19 -12.60 13.19
N ARG A 259 -8.66 -12.16 14.32
CA ARG A 259 -7.45 -12.75 14.90
C ARG A 259 -7.72 -14.18 15.32
N ARG A 260 -6.93 -15.10 14.81
CA ARG A 260 -6.98 -16.53 15.15
C ARG A 260 -6.48 -16.76 16.58
N ARG A 261 -6.76 -17.92 17.13
CA ARG A 261 -6.26 -18.32 18.47
C ARG A 261 -4.73 -18.38 18.55
N ASP A 262 -4.07 -18.63 17.39
CA ASP A 262 -2.61 -18.61 17.26
C ASP A 262 -2.03 -17.20 17.06
N GLY A 263 -2.86 -16.17 17.16
CA GLY A 263 -2.48 -14.77 17.05
C GLY A 263 -2.30 -14.23 15.62
N ARG A 264 -2.49 -15.05 14.59
CA ARG A 264 -2.32 -14.71 13.19
C ARG A 264 -3.63 -14.25 12.53
N TRP A 265 -3.57 -13.67 11.35
CA TRP A 265 -4.72 -13.37 10.49
C TRP A 265 -4.65 -14.15 9.19
N ASN A 266 -5.79 -14.64 8.73
CA ASN A 266 -5.89 -15.26 7.42
C ASN A 266 -5.96 -14.19 6.32
N LEU A 267 -5.49 -14.55 5.12
CA LEU A 267 -5.86 -13.85 3.89
C LEU A 267 -7.32 -14.19 3.57
N ASP A 268 -8.25 -13.23 3.75
CA ASP A 268 -9.68 -13.49 3.54
C ASP A 268 -10.07 -13.50 2.06
N ALA A 269 -9.36 -12.74 1.26
CA ALA A 269 -9.60 -12.60 -0.16
C ALA A 269 -8.31 -12.28 -0.91
N GLN A 270 -8.25 -12.75 -2.12
CA GLN A 270 -7.43 -12.13 -3.14
C GLN A 270 -8.07 -10.79 -3.52
N HIS A 271 -7.43 -10.04 -4.39
CA HIS A 271 -7.97 -8.82 -4.93
C HIS A 271 -9.43 -9.00 -5.41
N PRO A 272 -10.37 -8.07 -5.14
CA PRO A 272 -11.77 -8.20 -5.55
C PRO A 272 -11.97 -8.49 -7.04
N ASP A 273 -11.10 -7.97 -7.90
CA ASP A 273 -11.11 -8.29 -9.34
C ASP A 273 -10.84 -9.77 -9.65
N ALA A 274 -10.29 -10.55 -8.72
CA ALA A 274 -10.07 -11.97 -8.92
C ALA A 274 -11.34 -12.82 -8.74
N GLU A 275 -12.40 -12.25 -8.20
CA GLU A 275 -13.60 -12.95 -7.76
C GLU A 275 -14.86 -12.56 -8.55
N GLY A 276 -15.88 -13.36 -8.42
CA GLY A 276 -17.21 -13.08 -8.97
C GLY A 276 -17.23 -12.89 -10.49
N ALA A 277 -18.10 -12.00 -10.97
CA ALA A 277 -18.26 -11.70 -12.39
C ALA A 277 -17.03 -11.01 -12.98
N ILE A 278 -16.44 -10.09 -12.23
CA ILE A 278 -15.20 -9.37 -12.62
C ILE A 278 -14.06 -10.36 -12.76
N GLY A 279 -13.87 -11.26 -11.79
CA GLY A 279 -12.81 -12.28 -11.86
C GLY A 279 -13.00 -13.23 -13.05
N ARG A 280 -14.23 -13.60 -13.39
CA ARG A 280 -14.50 -14.39 -14.60
C ARG A 280 -14.13 -13.62 -15.86
N TRP A 281 -14.52 -12.36 -15.94
CA TRP A 281 -14.17 -11.49 -17.06
C TRP A 281 -12.66 -11.32 -17.22
N ILE A 282 -11.94 -11.08 -16.12
CA ILE A 282 -10.47 -10.95 -16.13
C ILE A 282 -9.80 -12.23 -16.63
N ARG A 283 -10.22 -13.40 -16.14
CA ARG A 283 -9.66 -14.69 -16.62
C ARG A 283 -9.92 -14.93 -18.11
N ALA A 284 -11.04 -14.44 -18.63
CA ALA A 284 -11.33 -14.49 -20.06
C ALA A 284 -10.54 -13.46 -20.89
N HIS A 285 -9.92 -12.46 -20.23
CA HIS A 285 -9.20 -11.39 -20.88
C HIS A 285 -7.80 -11.18 -20.24
N PRO A 286 -6.88 -12.18 -20.32
CA PRO A 286 -5.59 -12.12 -19.63
C PRO A 286 -4.70 -10.95 -20.09
N ASN A 287 -4.95 -10.41 -21.29
CA ASN A 287 -4.27 -9.21 -21.77
C ASN A 287 -4.71 -7.91 -21.07
N ARG A 288 -5.74 -7.95 -20.22
CA ARG A 288 -6.26 -6.79 -19.48
C ARG A 288 -5.84 -6.80 -18.02
N ALA A 289 -5.84 -7.96 -17.39
CA ALA A 289 -5.42 -8.12 -16.00
C ALA A 289 -4.98 -9.55 -15.72
N VAL A 290 -3.95 -9.69 -14.88
CA VAL A 290 -3.44 -10.99 -14.40
C VAL A 290 -3.40 -10.90 -12.86
N PRO A 291 -4.38 -11.46 -12.14
CA PRO A 291 -4.40 -11.40 -10.69
C PRO A 291 -3.11 -11.93 -10.07
N LEU A 292 -2.54 -11.16 -9.14
CA LEU A 292 -1.34 -11.52 -8.42
C LEU A 292 -1.72 -12.16 -7.08
N GLN A 293 -1.24 -13.38 -6.84
CA GLN A 293 -1.42 -14.10 -5.59
C GLN A 293 -0.05 -14.40 -4.99
N LEU A 294 0.22 -13.89 -3.78
CA LEU A 294 1.45 -14.14 -3.04
C LEU A 294 1.24 -15.16 -1.93
N GLU A 295 0.07 -15.17 -1.31
CA GLU A 295 -0.29 -16.04 -0.21
C GLU A 295 -1.63 -16.74 -0.50
N ALA A 296 -1.87 -17.88 0.11
CA ALA A 296 -3.09 -18.67 -0.13
C ALA A 296 -4.29 -18.09 0.63
N VAL A 297 -5.40 -17.85 -0.08
CA VAL A 297 -6.67 -17.42 0.52
C VAL A 297 -7.16 -18.47 1.54
N GLY A 298 -7.67 -18.00 2.66
CA GLY A 298 -8.14 -18.83 3.78
C GLY A 298 -7.02 -19.37 4.68
N ARG A 299 -5.75 -19.06 4.39
CA ARG A 299 -4.59 -19.48 5.20
C ARG A 299 -4.00 -18.29 5.96
N PRO A 300 -3.23 -18.54 7.04
CA PRO A 300 -2.49 -17.48 7.73
C PRO A 300 -1.59 -16.72 6.77
N SER A 301 -1.70 -15.39 6.79
CA SER A 301 -0.93 -14.47 5.96
C SER A 301 0.11 -13.75 6.80
N LYS A 302 1.39 -13.85 6.43
CA LYS A 302 2.47 -13.11 7.09
C LYS A 302 2.28 -11.59 6.93
N ILE A 303 1.87 -11.14 5.75
CA ILE A 303 1.68 -9.71 5.49
C ILE A 303 0.51 -9.13 6.28
N LEU A 304 -0.66 -9.79 6.27
CA LEU A 304 -1.81 -9.32 7.02
C LEU A 304 -1.59 -9.41 8.52
N THR A 305 -0.87 -10.44 8.98
CA THR A 305 -0.51 -10.56 10.40
C THR A 305 0.42 -9.42 10.83
N LEU A 306 1.46 -9.11 10.06
CA LEU A 306 2.30 -7.95 10.34
C LEU A 306 1.50 -6.65 10.37
N ARG A 307 0.65 -6.39 9.37
CA ARG A 307 -0.17 -5.18 9.32
C ARG A 307 -1.15 -5.08 10.48
N GLY A 308 -1.80 -6.19 10.84
CA GLY A 308 -2.69 -6.24 12.01
C GLY A 308 -1.96 -5.95 13.32
N LEU A 309 -0.74 -6.50 13.50
CA LEU A 309 0.09 -6.21 14.67
C LEU A 309 0.57 -4.76 14.70
N LEU A 310 0.94 -4.17 13.56
CA LEU A 310 1.31 -2.76 13.48
C LEU A 310 0.16 -1.82 13.86
N VAL A 311 -1.07 -2.16 13.47
CA VAL A 311 -2.26 -1.41 13.90
C VAL A 311 -2.43 -1.49 15.42
N LEU A 312 -2.34 -2.71 15.99
CA LEU A 312 -2.49 -2.92 17.44
C LEU A 312 -1.36 -2.25 18.23
N ASP A 313 -0.13 -2.34 17.77
CA ASP A 313 1.03 -1.70 18.41
C ASP A 313 0.89 -0.18 18.50
N ARG A 314 0.38 0.47 17.43
CA ARG A 314 0.15 1.93 17.41
C ARG A 314 -0.96 2.39 18.35
N ILE A 315 -1.82 1.51 18.81
CA ILE A 315 -2.87 1.80 19.81
C ILE A 315 -2.53 1.23 21.19
N GLY A 316 -1.29 0.76 21.40
CA GLY A 316 -0.81 0.29 22.70
C GLY A 316 -1.24 -1.12 23.09
N GLU A 317 -1.58 -2.00 22.14
CA GLU A 317 -2.02 -3.41 22.38
C GLU A 317 -1.00 -4.47 21.93
#